data_3f56028d8c3924026f85b7146c5f65a0
#
_entry.id   3f56028d8c3924026f85b7146c5f65a0
#
_cell.length_a   1.000
_cell.length_b   1.000
_cell.length_c   1.000
_cell.angle_alpha   90.00
_cell.angle_beta   90.00
_cell.angle_gamma   90.00
#
_symmetry.space_group_name_H-M   'P 1'
#
loop_
_entity.id
_entity.type
_entity.pdbx_description
1 polymer ?
#
loop_
_entity_poly.entity_id
_entity_poly.type
_entity_poly.pdbx_seq_one_letter_code
_entity_poly.pdbx_strand_id
1 'polypeptide(L)'
;MIWDREKYLAHCRFQYTGDEMFTEIFGLLVGLEDQWGSQGATKEEIDLTAFDWDKTLSTGCPVDLKAITGIKQGIIEDNSEFTINIDHMGRKTKLIKKAATIPLPLDYPVKNADDWHKIKHWYEFNENRVDREALLSTAKMREQGYLVHLWIPGGFDEPRQLMGDENLCIACYEQPDLIEDILDTIGETVHKVLERVTDVLTIDVLETHDDMAGKSGPLFGPAQVDRFMKPYYRKVWDFLSQSGCTLFCQDSDGNISPIINNLLECGVNFIYPNEPAAGMDIVEIRKRYGDRICLKGGIDKFSLLGSKDDIRKELEYRINSLTKGGGTIFALDHRIPNGVHIDNYRYYAKLIKEMLR
;
A
#
# COMPACT_ATOMS: atom_id res chain seq x y z
N MET A 1 5.02 13.85 -16.13
CA MET A 1 3.74 13.93 -16.89
C MET A 1 2.59 13.79 -15.91
N ILE A 2 1.38 14.32 -16.24
CA ILE A 2 0.17 14.05 -15.45
C ILE A 2 -0.61 12.93 -16.14
N TRP A 3 -0.98 11.92 -15.37
CA TRP A 3 -1.80 10.81 -15.79
C TRP A 3 -3.22 11.01 -15.26
N ASP A 4 -4.18 11.18 -16.15
CA ASP A 4 -5.59 11.14 -15.80
C ASP A 4 -6.08 9.70 -15.58
N ARG A 5 -7.31 9.58 -15.12
CA ARG A 5 -7.96 8.30 -14.82
C ARG A 5 -7.92 7.32 -15.99
N GLU A 6 -8.25 7.78 -17.19
CA GLU A 6 -8.37 6.88 -18.35
C GLU A 6 -7.01 6.33 -18.77
N LYS A 7 -6.01 7.21 -18.87
CA LYS A 7 -4.64 6.84 -19.19
C LYS A 7 -4.05 5.89 -18.15
N TYR A 8 -4.26 6.17 -16.86
CA TYR A 8 -3.78 5.32 -15.78
C TYR A 8 -4.41 3.92 -15.82
N LEU A 9 -5.75 3.84 -15.90
CA LEU A 9 -6.45 2.57 -15.93
C LEU A 9 -6.12 1.75 -17.19
N ALA A 10 -6.00 2.40 -18.35
CA ALA A 10 -5.59 1.72 -19.57
C ALA A 10 -4.18 1.12 -19.44
N HIS A 11 -3.23 1.88 -18.89
CA HIS A 11 -1.87 1.40 -18.64
C HIS A 11 -1.85 0.20 -17.68
N CYS A 12 -2.52 0.31 -16.52
CA CYS A 12 -2.57 -0.77 -15.52
C CYS A 12 -3.27 -2.04 -16.03
N ARG A 13 -4.15 -1.91 -17.03
CA ARG A 13 -4.87 -3.02 -17.67
C ARG A 13 -4.24 -3.50 -18.99
N PHE A 14 -3.00 -3.13 -19.27
CA PHE A 14 -2.28 -3.50 -20.49
C PHE A 14 -2.98 -3.09 -21.80
N GLN A 15 -3.82 -2.06 -21.77
CA GLN A 15 -4.56 -1.55 -22.92
C GLN A 15 -3.90 -0.32 -23.55
N TYR A 16 -2.94 0.27 -22.85
CA TYR A 16 -2.24 1.49 -23.27
C TYR A 16 -0.84 1.15 -23.78
N THR A 17 -0.56 1.65 -24.97
CA THR A 17 0.74 1.50 -25.62
C THR A 17 1.23 2.88 -26.06
N GLY A 18 2.40 3.29 -25.61
CA GLY A 18 3.03 4.52 -26.08
C GLY A 18 3.79 5.28 -25.02
N ASP A 19 3.30 5.36 -23.80
CA ASP A 19 4.04 5.93 -22.67
C ASP A 19 4.15 4.92 -21.53
N GLU A 20 5.31 4.90 -20.89
CA GLU A 20 5.55 4.15 -19.66
C GLU A 20 5.46 5.10 -18.47
N MET A 21 4.91 4.62 -17.36
CA MET A 21 4.78 5.41 -16.14
C MET A 21 5.97 5.15 -15.20
N PHE A 22 6.57 6.22 -14.71
CA PHE A 22 7.55 6.15 -13.62
C PHE A 22 7.28 7.23 -12.59
N THR A 23 7.41 6.87 -11.32
CA THR A 23 7.04 7.73 -10.21
C THR A 23 7.97 7.56 -9.01
N GLU A 24 7.84 8.42 -8.03
CA GLU A 24 8.41 8.22 -6.70
C GLU A 24 7.26 7.89 -5.74
N ILE A 25 7.44 6.83 -4.93
CA ILE A 25 6.37 6.31 -4.07
C ILE A 25 6.54 6.79 -2.62
N PHE A 26 7.75 6.68 -2.06
CA PHE A 26 7.98 6.78 -0.62
C PHE A 26 8.85 7.96 -0.18
N GLY A 27 9.59 8.56 -1.11
CA GLY A 27 10.49 9.68 -0.81
C GLY A 27 11.74 9.30 -0.01
N LEU A 28 12.33 10.27 0.68
CA LEU A 28 13.59 10.11 1.41
C LEU A 28 13.38 9.37 2.73
N LEU A 29 14.37 8.56 3.12
CA LEU A 29 14.47 8.08 4.49
C LEU A 29 14.88 9.23 5.42
N VAL A 30 14.41 9.19 6.65
CA VAL A 30 14.74 10.19 7.70
C VAL A 30 16.25 10.39 7.81
N GLY A 31 16.70 11.65 7.72
CA GLY A 31 18.09 12.06 7.79
C GLY A 31 18.80 12.15 6.44
N LEU A 32 18.21 11.66 5.35
CA LEU A 32 18.80 11.80 4.01
C LEU A 32 18.73 13.24 3.50
N GLU A 33 17.70 14.00 3.88
CA GLU A 33 17.56 15.42 3.59
C GLU A 33 18.77 16.24 4.06
N ASP A 34 19.26 15.97 5.27
CA ASP A 34 20.46 16.64 5.82
C ASP A 34 21.72 16.24 5.04
N GLN A 35 21.84 14.95 4.67
CA GLN A 35 22.95 14.46 3.86
C GLN A 35 22.97 15.13 2.48
N TRP A 36 21.83 15.17 1.80
CA TRP A 36 21.72 15.83 0.50
C TRP A 36 21.95 17.34 0.58
N GLY A 37 21.45 18.00 1.62
CA GLY A 37 21.74 19.41 1.88
C GLY A 37 23.24 19.69 2.00
N SER A 38 23.99 18.83 2.71
CA SER A 38 25.46 18.92 2.83
C SER A 38 26.21 18.66 1.52
N GLN A 39 25.59 17.95 0.57
CA GLN A 39 26.10 17.65 -0.77
C GLN A 39 25.71 18.73 -1.80
N GLY A 40 25.03 19.80 -1.39
CA GLY A 40 24.62 20.90 -2.26
C GLY A 40 23.33 20.64 -3.06
N ALA A 41 22.46 19.78 -2.57
CA ALA A 41 21.12 19.62 -3.14
C ALA A 41 20.29 20.90 -2.92
N THR A 42 19.46 21.24 -3.92
CA THR A 42 18.48 22.31 -3.78
C THR A 42 17.28 21.86 -2.98
N LYS A 43 16.43 22.80 -2.55
CA LYS A 43 15.19 22.46 -1.86
C LYS A 43 14.26 21.61 -2.73
N GLU A 44 14.15 21.95 -4.01
CA GLU A 44 13.33 21.23 -4.98
C GLU A 44 13.81 19.78 -5.21
N GLU A 45 15.12 19.54 -5.08
CA GLU A 45 15.68 18.19 -5.12
C GLU A 45 15.38 17.40 -3.84
N ILE A 46 15.48 18.05 -2.68
CA ILE A 46 15.10 17.43 -1.38
C ILE A 46 13.59 17.14 -1.35
N ASP A 47 12.77 18.06 -1.84
CA ASP A 47 11.31 17.89 -1.98
C ASP A 47 10.93 16.98 -3.18
N LEU A 48 11.91 16.45 -3.92
CA LEU A 48 11.79 15.61 -5.11
C LEU A 48 11.01 16.22 -6.28
N THR A 49 10.67 17.51 -6.22
CA THR A 49 9.92 18.22 -7.27
C THR A 49 10.76 18.59 -8.48
N ALA A 50 12.11 18.61 -8.36
CA ALA A 50 13.03 18.86 -9.46
C ALA A 50 13.12 17.69 -10.46
N PHE A 51 12.63 16.51 -10.12
CA PHE A 51 12.84 15.30 -10.92
C PHE A 51 11.70 14.96 -11.90
N ASP A 52 10.65 15.79 -11.99
CA ASP A 52 9.52 15.64 -12.94
C ASP A 52 8.90 14.24 -12.97
N TRP A 53 8.72 13.61 -11.82
CA TRP A 53 8.03 12.34 -11.69
C TRP A 53 6.63 12.41 -12.28
N ASP A 54 6.18 11.31 -12.85
CA ASP A 54 4.80 11.18 -13.27
C ASP A 54 3.86 11.21 -12.05
N LYS A 55 2.75 11.91 -12.20
CA LYS A 55 1.74 12.09 -11.14
C LYS A 55 0.40 11.63 -11.66
N THR A 56 -0.34 10.91 -10.83
CA THR A 56 -1.73 10.55 -11.13
C THR A 56 -2.66 11.65 -10.62
N LEU A 57 -3.60 12.07 -11.45
CA LEU A 57 -4.70 12.90 -11.01
C LEU A 57 -5.68 12.02 -10.24
N SER A 58 -5.66 12.08 -8.91
CA SER A 58 -6.42 11.15 -8.07
C SER A 58 -7.06 11.80 -6.86
N THR A 59 -8.07 11.13 -6.31
CA THR A 59 -8.78 11.52 -5.08
C THR A 59 -9.21 10.27 -4.31
N GLY A 60 -9.29 10.37 -2.98
CA GLY A 60 -9.83 9.31 -2.13
C GLY A 60 -11.35 9.30 -2.09
N CYS A 61 -11.94 8.13 -1.94
CA CYS A 61 -13.36 8.00 -1.62
C CYS A 61 -13.60 8.49 -0.18
N PRO A 62 -14.50 9.46 0.05
CA PRO A 62 -14.71 10.09 1.35
C PRO A 62 -15.63 9.25 2.26
N VAL A 63 -15.13 8.12 2.74
CA VAL A 63 -15.79 7.23 3.68
C VAL A 63 -14.87 6.87 4.84
N ASP A 64 -15.43 6.50 5.98
CA ASP A 64 -14.69 6.02 7.14
C ASP A 64 -14.91 4.50 7.32
N LEU A 65 -13.88 3.71 6.99
CA LEU A 65 -13.86 2.26 7.15
C LEU A 65 -13.00 1.80 8.32
N LYS A 66 -12.36 2.74 9.05
CA LYS A 66 -11.50 2.46 10.19
C LYS A 66 -12.33 2.18 11.44
N ALA A 67 -11.64 1.72 12.49
CA ALA A 67 -12.22 1.61 13.82
C ALA A 67 -12.67 2.99 14.34
N ILE A 68 -13.97 3.12 14.68
CA ILE A 68 -14.50 4.34 15.32
C ILE A 68 -14.50 4.11 16.83
N THR A 69 -13.42 4.50 17.47
CA THR A 69 -13.17 4.16 18.88
C THR A 69 -13.65 5.21 19.88
N GLY A 70 -13.73 6.48 19.47
CA GLY A 70 -13.98 7.60 20.39
C GLY A 70 -12.86 7.85 21.40
N ILE A 71 -11.73 7.14 21.31
CA ILE A 71 -10.61 7.24 22.25
C ILE A 71 -9.85 8.53 22.02
N LYS A 72 -9.58 9.25 23.10
CA LYS A 72 -8.77 10.46 23.05
C LYS A 72 -7.29 10.10 22.90
N GLN A 73 -6.72 10.42 21.75
CA GLN A 73 -5.29 10.30 21.48
C GLN A 73 -4.48 11.35 22.26
N GLY A 74 -3.23 11.04 22.56
CA GLY A 74 -2.36 12.02 23.19
C GLY A 74 -0.99 11.48 23.59
N ILE A 75 -0.08 12.41 23.85
CA ILE A 75 1.28 12.10 24.33
C ILE A 75 1.21 11.80 25.83
N ILE A 76 1.78 10.65 26.23
CA ILE A 76 1.96 10.25 27.64
C ILE A 76 3.33 10.67 28.14
N GLU A 77 4.36 10.47 27.32
CA GLU A 77 5.74 10.76 27.65
C GLU A 77 6.45 11.28 26.40
N ASP A 78 7.24 12.34 26.56
CA ASP A 78 8.09 12.90 25.51
C ASP A 78 9.44 13.34 26.09
N ASN A 79 10.50 12.80 25.56
CA ASN A 79 11.88 13.12 25.97
C ASN A 79 12.80 13.20 24.72
N SER A 80 14.12 13.36 24.92
CA SER A 80 15.06 13.49 23.81
C SER A 80 15.25 12.23 22.96
N GLU A 81 14.89 11.05 23.49
CA GLU A 81 15.14 9.76 22.85
C GLU A 81 13.88 9.16 22.20
N PHE A 82 12.72 9.30 22.85
CA PHE A 82 11.47 8.72 22.38
C PHE A 82 10.25 9.53 22.77
N THR A 83 9.14 9.22 22.11
CA THR A 83 7.79 9.67 22.46
C THR A 83 6.89 8.46 22.69
N ILE A 84 6.09 8.44 23.78
CA ILE A 84 5.03 7.46 24.00
C ILE A 84 3.68 8.15 23.84
N ASN A 85 2.82 7.58 23.00
CA ASN A 85 1.49 8.09 22.71
C ASN A 85 0.41 7.04 23.01
N ILE A 86 -0.80 7.51 23.28
CA ILE A 86 -2.02 6.74 23.07
C ILE A 86 -2.46 6.98 21.62
N ASP A 87 -2.61 5.94 20.83
CA ASP A 87 -3.10 6.01 19.46
C ASP A 87 -4.63 5.96 19.39
N HIS A 88 -5.18 5.97 18.16
CA HIS A 88 -6.61 5.95 17.91
C HIS A 88 -7.31 4.65 18.38
N MET A 89 -6.57 3.54 18.52
CA MET A 89 -7.07 2.26 19.03
C MET A 89 -6.89 2.12 20.55
N GLY A 90 -6.38 3.16 21.22
CA GLY A 90 -6.10 3.14 22.66
C GLY A 90 -4.81 2.43 23.04
N ARG A 91 -3.99 2.01 22.08
CA ARG A 91 -2.72 1.35 22.34
C ARG A 91 -1.67 2.37 22.77
N LYS A 92 -0.79 1.94 23.67
CA LYS A 92 0.45 2.67 23.91
C LYS A 92 1.41 2.37 22.78
N THR A 93 1.90 3.40 22.10
CA THR A 93 2.87 3.29 21.03
C THR A 93 4.14 4.07 21.37
N LYS A 94 5.31 3.55 20.98
CA LYS A 94 6.62 4.18 21.23
C LYS A 94 7.32 4.49 19.92
N LEU A 95 7.66 5.76 19.69
CA LEU A 95 8.48 6.23 18.59
C LEU A 95 9.89 6.56 19.08
N ILE A 96 10.91 5.91 18.55
CA ILE A 96 12.33 6.25 18.80
C ILE A 96 12.70 7.42 17.88
N LYS A 97 13.01 8.56 18.47
CA LYS A 97 13.36 9.78 17.72
C LYS A 97 14.65 9.60 16.92
N LYS A 98 14.72 10.20 15.74
CA LYS A 98 15.87 10.16 14.81
C LYS A 98 16.25 8.76 14.28
N ALA A 99 15.59 7.71 14.70
CA ALA A 99 15.88 6.33 14.28
C ALA A 99 14.69 5.62 13.64
N ALA A 100 13.47 5.95 14.04
CA ALA A 100 12.26 5.33 13.53
C ALA A 100 11.31 6.38 12.94
N THR A 101 10.56 5.97 11.92
CA THR A 101 9.50 6.78 11.28
C THR A 101 8.11 6.36 11.72
N ILE A 102 7.96 5.13 12.25
CA ILE A 102 6.70 4.53 12.64
C ILE A 102 6.76 4.17 14.14
N PRO A 103 5.78 4.61 14.96
CA PRO A 103 5.71 4.19 16.35
C PRO A 103 5.29 2.72 16.44
N LEU A 104 5.95 1.97 17.31
CA LEU A 104 5.65 0.57 17.56
C LEU A 104 4.67 0.43 18.73
N PRO A 105 3.60 -0.37 18.62
CA PRO A 105 2.70 -0.68 19.72
C PRO A 105 3.42 -1.42 20.84
N LEU A 106 3.11 -1.06 22.08
CA LEU A 106 3.61 -1.74 23.30
C LEU A 106 2.57 -2.71 23.88
N ASP A 107 1.33 -2.58 23.45
CA ASP A 107 0.21 -3.45 23.84
C ASP A 107 -0.82 -3.55 22.70
N TYR A 108 -1.76 -4.47 22.83
CA TYR A 108 -2.80 -4.73 21.84
C TYR A 108 -4.16 -4.96 22.54
N PRO A 109 -5.27 -4.48 21.95
CA PRO A 109 -6.58 -4.50 22.59
C PRO A 109 -7.24 -5.89 22.61
N VAL A 110 -6.85 -6.82 21.74
CA VAL A 110 -7.48 -8.13 21.58
C VAL A 110 -6.49 -9.25 21.85
N LYS A 111 -6.82 -10.12 22.81
CA LYS A 111 -6.10 -11.37 23.11
C LYS A 111 -6.97 -12.61 22.92
N ASN A 112 -8.28 -12.43 22.99
CA ASN A 112 -9.28 -13.50 22.92
C ASN A 112 -10.64 -12.93 22.48
N ALA A 113 -11.63 -13.82 22.31
CA ALA A 113 -12.97 -13.46 21.89
C ALA A 113 -13.66 -12.47 22.85
N ASP A 114 -13.44 -12.58 24.16
CA ASP A 114 -14.07 -11.65 25.14
C ASP A 114 -13.55 -10.22 24.98
N ASP A 115 -12.27 -10.05 24.65
CA ASP A 115 -11.72 -8.72 24.38
C ASP A 115 -12.25 -8.15 23.06
N TRP A 116 -12.36 -8.98 22.03
CA TRP A 116 -12.97 -8.59 20.76
C TRP A 116 -14.43 -8.15 20.94
N HIS A 117 -15.24 -8.90 21.66
CA HIS A 117 -16.65 -8.55 21.89
C HIS A 117 -16.84 -7.19 22.55
N LYS A 118 -15.87 -6.73 23.38
CA LYS A 118 -15.92 -5.39 24.00
C LYS A 118 -15.75 -4.26 22.99
N ILE A 119 -15.00 -4.49 21.91
CA ILE A 119 -14.61 -3.46 20.93
C ILE A 119 -15.20 -3.68 19.55
N LYS A 120 -15.88 -4.79 19.30
CA LYS A 120 -16.48 -5.14 17.99
C LYS A 120 -17.32 -4.00 17.41
N HIS A 121 -18.04 -3.26 18.26
CA HIS A 121 -18.85 -2.13 17.89
C HIS A 121 -18.07 -0.97 17.23
N TRP A 122 -16.74 -0.91 17.38
CA TRP A 122 -15.89 0.07 16.67
C TRP A 122 -15.92 -0.14 15.16
N TYR A 123 -16.16 -1.35 14.74
CA TYR A 123 -16.17 -1.77 13.33
C TYR A 123 -17.58 -1.92 12.77
N GLU A 124 -18.61 -1.84 13.58
CA GLU A 124 -19.98 -1.99 13.10
C GLU A 124 -20.41 -0.80 12.24
N PHE A 125 -21.28 -1.10 11.27
CA PHE A 125 -21.81 -0.09 10.35
C PHE A 125 -22.69 0.93 11.09
N ASN A 126 -22.50 2.19 10.74
CA ASN A 126 -23.42 3.28 11.03
C ASN A 126 -23.40 4.29 9.88
N GLU A 127 -24.46 5.08 9.70
CA GLU A 127 -24.59 5.99 8.55
C GLU A 127 -23.56 7.15 8.57
N ASN A 128 -22.95 7.46 9.72
CA ASN A 128 -21.92 8.51 9.82
C ASN A 128 -20.61 8.13 9.10
N ARG A 129 -20.46 6.86 8.70
CA ARG A 129 -19.30 6.39 7.89
C ARG A 129 -19.33 6.93 6.47
N VAL A 130 -20.45 7.50 6.03
CA VAL A 130 -20.67 7.94 4.65
C VAL A 130 -21.11 9.39 4.61
N ASP A 131 -20.30 10.24 4.00
CA ASP A 131 -20.67 11.63 3.69
C ASP A 131 -21.18 11.71 2.25
N ARG A 132 -22.51 11.76 2.09
CA ARG A 132 -23.16 11.79 0.77
C ARG A 132 -22.80 13.04 -0.05
N GLU A 133 -22.64 14.21 0.60
CA GLU A 133 -22.28 15.45 -0.11
C GLU A 133 -20.85 15.38 -0.62
N ALA A 134 -19.94 14.86 0.19
CA ALA A 134 -18.57 14.61 -0.22
C ALA A 134 -18.48 13.56 -1.34
N LEU A 135 -19.30 12.50 -1.30
CA LEU A 135 -19.37 11.52 -2.42
C LEU A 135 -19.82 12.18 -3.73
N LEU A 136 -20.85 13.03 -3.71
CA LEU A 136 -21.29 13.76 -4.90
C LEU A 136 -20.22 14.71 -5.44
N SER A 137 -19.44 15.33 -4.56
CA SER A 137 -18.30 16.16 -4.94
C SER A 137 -17.19 15.32 -5.61
N THR A 138 -16.88 14.15 -5.04
CA THR A 138 -15.90 13.21 -5.59
C THR A 138 -16.34 12.65 -6.94
N ALA A 139 -17.64 12.38 -7.13
CA ALA A 139 -18.19 11.97 -8.44
C ALA A 139 -17.92 13.00 -9.53
N LYS A 140 -18.10 14.31 -9.22
CA LYS A 140 -17.76 15.39 -10.16
C LYS A 140 -16.26 15.47 -10.45
N MET A 141 -15.39 15.23 -9.48
CA MET A 141 -13.94 15.14 -9.72
C MET A 141 -13.61 13.97 -10.65
N ARG A 142 -14.26 12.83 -10.46
CA ARG A 142 -14.09 11.66 -11.34
C ARG A 142 -14.48 11.96 -12.80
N GLU A 143 -15.55 12.70 -13.03
CA GLU A 143 -15.95 13.20 -14.37
C GLU A 143 -14.90 14.14 -14.99
N GLN A 144 -14.11 14.82 -14.17
CA GLN A 144 -12.99 15.67 -14.58
C GLN A 144 -11.68 14.89 -14.82
N GLY A 145 -11.71 13.55 -14.77
CA GLY A 145 -10.55 12.70 -15.03
C GLY A 145 -9.74 12.30 -13.77
N TYR A 146 -10.26 12.54 -12.58
CA TYR A 146 -9.63 12.06 -11.34
C TYR A 146 -9.87 10.56 -11.17
N LEU A 147 -8.83 9.83 -10.84
CA LEU A 147 -8.86 8.44 -10.42
C LEU A 147 -9.37 8.36 -8.97
N VAL A 148 -10.38 7.54 -8.72
CA VAL A 148 -10.97 7.40 -7.38
C VAL A 148 -10.45 6.14 -6.70
N HIS A 149 -9.76 6.34 -5.57
CA HIS A 149 -9.23 5.28 -4.73
C HIS A 149 -10.11 5.02 -3.52
N LEU A 150 -10.28 3.76 -3.16
CA LEU A 150 -10.90 3.35 -1.91
C LEU A 150 -9.96 2.43 -1.13
N TRP A 151 -9.56 2.85 0.07
CA TRP A 151 -8.81 2.03 1.01
C TRP A 151 -9.75 1.28 1.94
N ILE A 152 -9.53 -0.03 2.06
CA ILE A 152 -10.24 -0.88 3.02
C ILE A 152 -9.26 -1.42 4.08
N PRO A 153 -9.73 -1.78 5.29
CA PRO A 153 -8.91 -2.47 6.27
C PRO A 153 -8.29 -3.74 5.69
N GLY A 154 -7.00 -3.97 5.97
CA GLY A 154 -6.29 -5.14 5.48
C GLY A 154 -6.78 -6.44 6.14
N GLY A 155 -6.82 -7.53 5.38
CA GLY A 155 -7.24 -8.82 5.89
C GLY A 155 -6.23 -9.47 6.83
N PHE A 156 -4.97 -9.07 6.74
CA PHE A 156 -3.93 -9.39 7.71
C PHE A 156 -3.65 -8.22 8.64
N ASP A 157 -3.50 -7.02 8.09
CA ASP A 157 -2.99 -5.86 8.85
C ASP A 157 -3.98 -5.41 9.94
N GLU A 158 -5.29 -5.41 9.67
CA GLU A 158 -6.25 -4.97 10.69
C GLU A 158 -6.31 -5.94 11.89
N PRO A 159 -6.40 -7.29 11.72
CA PRO A 159 -6.24 -8.23 12.83
C PRO A 159 -4.87 -8.11 13.53
N ARG A 160 -3.79 -7.85 12.78
CA ARG A 160 -2.46 -7.60 13.34
C ARG A 160 -2.43 -6.36 14.25
N GLN A 161 -3.07 -5.29 13.82
CA GLN A 161 -3.20 -4.07 14.64
C GLN A 161 -3.99 -4.30 15.93
N LEU A 162 -4.93 -5.23 15.91
CA LEU A 162 -5.73 -5.61 17.08
C LEU A 162 -4.97 -6.55 18.04
N MET A 163 -4.16 -7.49 17.53
CA MET A 163 -3.65 -8.62 18.29
C MET A 163 -2.11 -8.68 18.40
N GLY A 164 -1.39 -8.00 17.51
CA GLY A 164 0.05 -8.17 17.30
C GLY A 164 0.39 -9.38 16.42
N ASP A 165 1.58 -9.39 15.83
CA ASP A 165 2.01 -10.40 14.86
C ASP A 165 2.00 -11.81 15.45
N GLU A 166 2.61 -11.98 16.63
CA GLU A 166 2.74 -13.29 17.28
C GLU A 166 1.37 -13.86 17.69
N ASN A 167 0.56 -13.06 18.37
CA ASN A 167 -0.76 -13.51 18.82
C ASN A 167 -1.69 -13.81 17.64
N LEU A 168 -1.64 -13.01 16.58
CA LEU A 168 -2.43 -13.26 15.37
C LEU A 168 -2.04 -14.59 14.73
N CYS A 169 -0.74 -14.86 14.55
CA CYS A 169 -0.26 -16.10 13.97
C CYS A 169 -0.66 -17.34 14.82
N ILE A 170 -0.61 -17.24 16.14
CA ILE A 170 -1.06 -18.30 17.06
C ILE A 170 -2.58 -18.47 16.98
N ALA A 171 -3.33 -17.36 17.00
CA ALA A 171 -4.81 -17.38 16.97
C ALA A 171 -5.37 -18.00 15.68
N CYS A 172 -4.65 -17.94 14.56
CA CYS A 172 -5.05 -18.67 13.34
C CYS A 172 -5.24 -20.18 13.55
N TYR A 173 -4.57 -20.76 14.55
CA TYR A 173 -4.67 -22.17 14.87
C TYR A 173 -5.47 -22.44 16.14
N GLU A 174 -5.36 -21.61 17.15
CA GLU A 174 -5.98 -21.84 18.47
C GLU A 174 -7.36 -21.18 18.59
N GLN A 175 -7.60 -20.07 17.89
CA GLN A 175 -8.84 -19.28 17.95
C GLN A 175 -9.28 -18.83 16.54
N PRO A 176 -9.37 -19.75 15.54
CA PRO A 176 -9.67 -19.37 14.16
C PRO A 176 -11.01 -18.66 14.01
N ASP A 177 -12.02 -19.04 14.80
CA ASP A 177 -13.35 -18.43 14.79
C ASP A 177 -13.31 -16.95 15.20
N LEU A 178 -12.34 -16.54 16.05
CA LEU A 178 -12.11 -15.16 16.41
C LEU A 178 -11.64 -14.33 15.20
N ILE A 179 -10.70 -14.85 14.42
CA ILE A 179 -10.19 -14.17 13.23
C ILE A 179 -11.29 -14.06 12.17
N GLU A 180 -12.07 -15.12 11.99
CA GLU A 180 -13.22 -15.12 11.10
C GLU A 180 -14.26 -14.06 11.53
N ASP A 181 -14.63 -13.99 12.82
CA ASP A 181 -15.59 -12.98 13.31
C ASP A 181 -15.08 -11.53 13.17
N ILE A 182 -13.77 -11.31 13.35
CA ILE A 182 -13.16 -9.99 13.11
C ILE A 182 -13.34 -9.60 11.63
N LEU A 183 -12.92 -10.45 10.71
CA LEU A 183 -12.94 -10.16 9.28
C LEU A 183 -14.36 -10.12 8.70
N ASP A 184 -15.25 -10.97 9.18
CA ASP A 184 -16.67 -10.92 8.81
C ASP A 184 -17.32 -9.61 9.24
N THR A 185 -17.06 -9.14 10.48
CA THR A 185 -17.58 -7.86 10.98
C THR A 185 -17.10 -6.69 10.14
N ILE A 186 -15.80 -6.66 9.82
CA ILE A 186 -15.21 -5.64 8.95
C ILE A 186 -15.83 -5.73 7.55
N GLY A 187 -15.87 -6.93 6.97
CA GLY A 187 -16.42 -7.19 5.64
C GLY A 187 -17.88 -6.78 5.49
N GLU A 188 -18.72 -7.04 6.50
CA GLU A 188 -20.11 -6.60 6.53
C GLU A 188 -20.21 -5.07 6.53
N THR A 189 -19.39 -4.40 7.32
CA THR A 189 -19.38 -2.94 7.39
C THR A 189 -18.89 -2.32 6.08
N VAL A 190 -17.78 -2.83 5.53
CA VAL A 190 -17.28 -2.39 4.22
C VAL A 190 -18.37 -2.57 3.16
N HIS A 191 -19.02 -3.72 3.11
CA HIS A 191 -20.07 -3.99 2.12
C HIS A 191 -21.24 -3.00 2.25
N LYS A 192 -21.75 -2.75 3.46
CA LYS A 192 -22.84 -1.78 3.68
C LYS A 192 -22.46 -0.35 3.32
N VAL A 193 -21.20 0.05 3.55
CA VAL A 193 -20.70 1.36 3.10
C VAL A 193 -20.66 1.40 1.57
N LEU A 194 -20.19 0.33 0.92
CA LEU A 194 -20.10 0.25 -0.53
C LEU A 194 -21.47 0.32 -1.22
N GLU A 195 -22.52 -0.25 -0.64
CA GLU A 195 -23.89 -0.09 -1.14
C GLU A 195 -24.27 1.40 -1.24
N ARG A 196 -23.88 2.24 -0.24
CA ARG A 196 -24.15 3.69 -0.26
C ARG A 196 -23.27 4.44 -1.25
N VAL A 197 -22.01 3.98 -1.40
CA VAL A 197 -21.04 4.60 -2.29
C VAL A 197 -21.43 4.36 -3.75
N THR A 198 -21.72 3.12 -4.14
CA THR A 198 -21.94 2.75 -5.54
C THR A 198 -23.23 3.31 -6.12
N ASP A 199 -24.18 3.75 -5.28
CA ASP A 199 -25.35 4.52 -5.70
C ASP A 199 -24.98 5.90 -6.29
N VAL A 200 -23.80 6.43 -5.99
CA VAL A 200 -23.40 7.80 -6.28
C VAL A 200 -22.09 7.88 -7.05
N LEU A 201 -21.13 6.99 -6.73
CA LEU A 201 -19.74 7.08 -7.16
C LEU A 201 -19.22 5.71 -7.58
N THR A 202 -18.57 5.63 -8.74
CA THR A 202 -17.80 4.44 -9.13
C THR A 202 -16.38 4.54 -8.58
N ILE A 203 -15.91 3.51 -7.90
CA ILE A 203 -14.52 3.34 -7.46
C ILE A 203 -13.68 2.80 -8.62
N ASP A 204 -12.53 3.38 -8.86
CA ASP A 204 -11.61 2.96 -9.92
C ASP A 204 -10.56 1.95 -9.40
N VAL A 205 -10.05 2.17 -8.19
CA VAL A 205 -9.03 1.34 -7.54
C VAL A 205 -9.46 1.02 -6.11
N LEU A 206 -9.63 -0.26 -5.82
CA LEU A 206 -9.70 -0.77 -4.46
C LEU A 206 -8.27 -0.97 -3.95
N GLU A 207 -7.97 -0.51 -2.74
CA GLU A 207 -6.64 -0.60 -2.15
C GLU A 207 -6.69 -1.18 -0.74
N THR A 208 -5.68 -1.96 -0.40
CA THR A 208 -5.47 -2.46 0.95
C THR A 208 -3.98 -2.48 1.27
N HIS A 209 -3.67 -2.32 2.56
CA HIS A 209 -2.32 -2.45 3.10
C HIS A 209 -2.29 -3.67 4.00
N ASP A 210 -1.36 -4.59 3.69
CA ASP A 210 -1.13 -5.80 4.47
C ASP A 210 0.37 -6.11 4.51
N ASP A 211 1.07 -5.57 5.47
CA ASP A 211 2.48 -5.92 5.72
C ASP A 211 2.57 -7.32 6.33
N MET A 212 2.30 -8.33 5.50
CA MET A 212 2.19 -9.71 5.92
C MET A 212 3.40 -10.58 5.64
N ALA A 213 4.51 -9.99 5.17
CA ALA A 213 5.70 -10.75 4.82
C ALA A 213 6.98 -10.09 5.29
N GLY A 214 7.94 -10.92 5.66
CA GLY A 214 9.33 -10.53 5.84
C GLY A 214 10.19 -11.01 4.67
N LYS A 215 11.51 -10.84 4.78
CA LYS A 215 12.47 -11.31 3.78
C LYS A 215 12.41 -12.83 3.56
N SER A 216 12.08 -13.60 4.58
CA SER A 216 12.01 -15.06 4.54
C SER A 216 10.68 -15.62 4.02
N GLY A 217 9.70 -14.76 3.73
CA GLY A 217 8.38 -15.14 3.26
C GLY A 217 7.24 -14.59 4.12
N PRO A 218 5.99 -14.95 3.77
CA PRO A 218 4.81 -14.42 4.44
C PRO A 218 4.56 -15.08 5.81
N LEU A 219 3.99 -14.30 6.73
CA LEU A 219 3.47 -14.75 8.03
C LEU A 219 2.16 -15.52 7.84
N PHE A 220 1.30 -15.06 6.92
CA PHE A 220 0.15 -15.82 6.43
C PHE A 220 0.55 -16.64 5.21
N GLY A 221 0.60 -17.97 5.37
CA GLY A 221 0.81 -18.88 4.26
C GLY A 221 -0.47 -19.03 3.40
N PRO A 222 -0.40 -19.82 2.29
CA PRO A 222 -1.53 -20.02 1.39
C PRO A 222 -2.83 -20.43 2.09
N ALA A 223 -2.76 -21.33 3.07
CA ALA A 223 -3.93 -21.84 3.80
C ALA A 223 -4.62 -20.73 4.64
N GLN A 224 -3.84 -19.84 5.27
CA GLN A 224 -4.37 -18.72 6.04
C GLN A 224 -4.98 -17.66 5.14
N VAL A 225 -4.35 -17.34 4.01
CA VAL A 225 -4.93 -16.43 3.00
C VAL A 225 -6.27 -16.97 2.50
N ASP A 226 -6.33 -18.28 2.14
CA ASP A 226 -7.56 -18.89 1.63
C ASP A 226 -8.66 -18.95 2.69
N ARG A 227 -8.30 -19.24 3.95
CA ARG A 227 -9.27 -19.37 5.02
C ARG A 227 -9.82 -18.04 5.50
N PHE A 228 -8.94 -17.06 5.75
CA PHE A 228 -9.29 -15.83 6.46
C PHE A 228 -9.45 -14.63 5.54
N MET A 229 -8.49 -14.38 4.63
CA MET A 229 -8.52 -13.16 3.81
C MET A 229 -9.47 -13.29 2.61
N LYS A 230 -9.45 -14.44 1.95
CA LYS A 230 -10.22 -14.66 0.72
C LYS A 230 -11.73 -14.47 0.88
N PRO A 231 -12.42 -14.97 1.91
CA PRO A 231 -13.85 -14.69 2.10
C PRO A 231 -14.16 -13.20 2.20
N TYR A 232 -13.36 -12.46 2.99
CA TYR A 232 -13.48 -11.01 3.14
C TYR A 232 -13.23 -10.27 1.82
N TYR A 233 -12.10 -10.51 1.18
CA TYR A 233 -11.71 -9.81 -0.05
C TYR A 233 -12.65 -10.13 -1.20
N ARG A 234 -13.07 -11.37 -1.37
CA ARG A 234 -14.04 -11.76 -2.42
C ARG A 234 -15.38 -11.07 -2.23
N LYS A 235 -15.88 -11.00 -0.99
CA LYS A 235 -17.12 -10.28 -0.69
C LYS A 235 -17.09 -8.83 -1.17
N VAL A 236 -15.99 -8.12 -0.90
CA VAL A 236 -15.79 -6.71 -1.31
C VAL A 236 -15.54 -6.62 -2.82
N TRP A 237 -14.61 -7.43 -3.34
CA TRP A 237 -14.21 -7.37 -4.74
C TRP A 237 -15.32 -7.77 -5.70
N ASP A 238 -16.05 -8.83 -5.41
CA ASP A 238 -17.16 -9.28 -6.26
C ASP A 238 -18.23 -8.22 -6.40
N PHE A 239 -18.53 -7.49 -5.32
CA PHE A 239 -19.45 -6.37 -5.36
C PHE A 239 -18.91 -5.18 -6.16
N LEU A 240 -17.68 -4.73 -5.87
CA LEU A 240 -17.09 -3.57 -6.53
C LEU A 240 -16.79 -3.80 -8.02
N SER A 241 -16.33 -4.99 -8.38
CA SER A 241 -16.03 -5.30 -9.79
C SER A 241 -17.27 -5.28 -10.67
N GLN A 242 -18.42 -5.70 -10.13
CA GLN A 242 -19.72 -5.56 -10.79
C GLN A 242 -20.17 -4.10 -10.92
N SER A 243 -19.70 -3.23 -10.05
CA SER A 243 -19.95 -1.78 -10.06
C SER A 243 -18.93 -1.00 -10.91
N GLY A 244 -18.03 -1.69 -11.62
CA GLY A 244 -17.09 -1.09 -12.57
C GLY A 244 -15.68 -0.84 -12.04
N CYS A 245 -15.35 -1.24 -10.80
CA CYS A 245 -13.98 -1.25 -10.30
C CYS A 245 -13.15 -2.31 -11.03
N THR A 246 -11.93 -1.97 -11.46
CA THR A 246 -11.11 -2.88 -12.28
C THR A 246 -9.75 -3.20 -11.69
N LEU A 247 -9.31 -2.45 -10.68
CA LEU A 247 -8.04 -2.65 -10.01
C LEU A 247 -8.24 -2.90 -8.53
N PHE A 248 -7.67 -3.99 -8.04
CA PHE A 248 -7.55 -4.27 -6.62
C PHE A 248 -6.06 -4.32 -6.27
N CYS A 249 -5.59 -3.29 -5.61
CA CYS A 249 -4.19 -3.05 -5.29
C CYS A 249 -3.87 -3.51 -3.87
N GLN A 250 -2.85 -4.34 -3.73
CA GLN A 250 -2.28 -4.79 -2.47
C GLN A 250 -0.94 -4.12 -2.24
N ASP A 251 -0.83 -3.37 -1.13
CA ASP A 251 0.42 -2.88 -0.57
C ASP A 251 0.94 -3.91 0.44
N SER A 252 2.15 -4.43 0.22
CA SER A 252 2.79 -5.37 1.15
C SER A 252 4.29 -5.36 0.97
N ASP A 253 4.98 -5.03 2.03
CA ASP A 253 6.43 -5.22 2.12
C ASP A 253 6.80 -6.71 2.18
N GLY A 254 8.07 -7.02 1.92
CA GLY A 254 8.63 -8.36 2.04
C GLY A 254 8.33 -9.29 0.87
N ASN A 255 8.58 -10.58 1.08
CA ASN A 255 8.46 -11.62 0.05
C ASN A 255 7.08 -12.29 0.08
N ILE A 256 6.15 -11.80 -0.73
CA ILE A 256 4.81 -12.39 -0.91
C ILE A 256 4.73 -13.41 -2.07
N SER A 257 5.86 -13.75 -2.72
CA SER A 257 5.87 -14.67 -3.87
C SER A 257 5.14 -15.99 -3.62
N PRO A 258 5.21 -16.62 -2.42
CA PRO A 258 4.51 -17.88 -2.14
C PRO A 258 2.99 -17.77 -2.18
N ILE A 259 2.42 -16.58 -1.98
CA ILE A 259 0.97 -16.36 -1.85
C ILE A 259 0.35 -15.55 -2.99
N ILE A 260 1.12 -15.13 -4.01
CA ILE A 260 0.58 -14.36 -5.13
C ILE A 260 -0.61 -15.05 -5.81
N ASN A 261 -0.58 -16.39 -5.97
CA ASN A 261 -1.71 -17.12 -6.55
C ASN A 261 -2.99 -16.97 -5.70
N ASN A 262 -2.86 -17.07 -4.36
CA ASN A 262 -3.97 -16.92 -3.44
C ASN A 262 -4.52 -15.49 -3.44
N LEU A 263 -3.63 -14.47 -3.53
CA LEU A 263 -4.02 -13.07 -3.67
C LEU A 263 -4.78 -12.82 -4.98
N LEU A 264 -4.33 -13.41 -6.10
CA LEU A 264 -5.08 -13.36 -7.36
C LEU A 264 -6.48 -14.00 -7.23
N GLU A 265 -6.60 -15.11 -6.48
CA GLU A 265 -7.89 -15.72 -6.18
C GLU A 265 -8.77 -14.87 -5.24
N CYS A 266 -8.17 -14.03 -4.39
CA CYS A 266 -8.86 -13.01 -3.62
C CYS A 266 -9.42 -11.87 -4.48
N GLY A 267 -8.93 -11.74 -5.73
CA GLY A 267 -9.27 -10.64 -6.65
C GLY A 267 -8.18 -9.58 -6.80
N VAL A 268 -7.11 -9.66 -6.01
CA VAL A 268 -5.95 -8.76 -6.12
C VAL A 268 -5.31 -8.94 -7.50
N ASN A 269 -5.21 -7.86 -8.25
CA ASN A 269 -4.60 -7.84 -9.58
C ASN A 269 -3.56 -6.71 -9.75
N PHE A 270 -3.15 -6.12 -8.65
CA PHE A 270 -2.13 -5.09 -8.60
C PHE A 270 -1.35 -5.21 -7.28
N ILE A 271 -0.01 -5.27 -7.32
CA ILE A 271 0.83 -5.37 -6.13
C ILE A 271 1.98 -4.36 -6.15
N TYR A 272 2.34 -3.87 -4.98
CA TYR A 272 3.52 -3.05 -4.72
C TYR A 272 4.00 -3.22 -3.25
N PRO A 273 5.21 -2.81 -2.89
CA PRO A 273 6.23 -2.15 -3.71
C PRO A 273 7.19 -3.09 -4.46
N ASN A 274 7.07 -4.42 -4.30
CA ASN A 274 7.90 -5.43 -4.96
C ASN A 274 9.38 -5.31 -4.63
N GLU A 275 9.76 -5.51 -3.37
CA GLU A 275 11.12 -5.31 -2.85
C GLU A 275 12.15 -6.35 -3.36
N PRO A 276 13.13 -5.99 -4.24
CA PRO A 276 14.17 -6.92 -4.69
C PRO A 276 15.01 -7.48 -3.56
N ALA A 277 15.30 -6.67 -2.54
CA ALA A 277 16.07 -7.09 -1.36
C ALA A 277 15.37 -8.18 -0.52
N ALA A 278 14.05 -8.30 -0.66
CA ALA A 278 13.25 -9.38 -0.06
C ALA A 278 13.03 -10.56 -1.03
N GLY A 279 13.50 -10.47 -2.27
CA GLY A 279 13.35 -11.53 -3.27
C GLY A 279 12.14 -11.34 -4.21
N MET A 280 11.48 -10.18 -4.18
CA MET A 280 10.46 -9.83 -5.17
C MET A 280 11.11 -9.33 -6.45
N ASP A 281 10.87 -10.01 -7.56
CA ASP A 281 11.44 -9.66 -8.85
C ASP A 281 10.35 -9.42 -9.89
N ILE A 282 10.17 -8.16 -10.30
CA ILE A 282 9.11 -7.77 -11.25
C ILE A 282 9.26 -8.44 -12.62
N VAL A 283 10.49 -8.78 -13.04
CA VAL A 283 10.73 -9.47 -14.31
C VAL A 283 10.24 -10.93 -14.21
N GLU A 284 10.60 -11.63 -13.14
CA GLU A 284 10.16 -13.01 -12.92
C GLU A 284 8.66 -13.09 -12.61
N ILE A 285 8.11 -12.12 -11.86
CA ILE A 285 6.66 -12.02 -11.64
C ILE A 285 5.93 -11.83 -12.97
N ARG A 286 6.41 -10.92 -13.82
CA ARG A 286 5.84 -10.68 -15.15
C ARG A 286 5.91 -11.92 -16.06
N LYS A 287 7.03 -12.65 -16.07
CA LYS A 287 7.14 -13.93 -16.80
C LYS A 287 6.11 -14.95 -16.35
N ARG A 288 5.89 -15.05 -15.04
CA ARG A 288 5.02 -16.07 -14.46
C ARG A 288 3.54 -15.74 -14.59
N TYR A 289 3.17 -14.48 -14.40
CA TYR A 289 1.78 -14.07 -14.27
C TYR A 289 1.24 -13.30 -15.48
N GLY A 290 2.12 -12.80 -16.37
CA GLY A 290 1.72 -12.09 -17.59
C GLY A 290 0.93 -10.82 -17.26
N ASP A 291 -0.17 -10.63 -17.95
CA ASP A 291 -1.10 -9.50 -17.84
C ASP A 291 -2.16 -9.65 -16.73
N ARG A 292 -2.08 -10.73 -15.95
CA ARG A 292 -2.99 -10.94 -14.82
C ARG A 292 -2.71 -10.03 -13.63
N ILE A 293 -1.54 -9.39 -13.58
CA ILE A 293 -1.11 -8.59 -12.44
C ILE A 293 -0.39 -7.32 -12.88
N CYS A 294 -0.84 -6.19 -12.38
CA CYS A 294 -0.14 -4.92 -12.48
C CYS A 294 0.92 -4.83 -11.37
N LEU A 295 2.05 -4.19 -11.67
CA LEU A 295 3.18 -4.08 -10.76
C LEU A 295 3.54 -2.60 -10.56
N LYS A 296 3.90 -2.21 -9.33
CA LYS A 296 4.43 -0.88 -9.04
C LYS A 296 5.65 -1.00 -8.14
N GLY A 297 6.69 -0.19 -8.40
CA GLY A 297 7.96 -0.29 -7.71
C GLY A 297 8.95 -1.23 -8.40
N GLY A 298 9.65 -2.05 -7.63
CA GLY A 298 10.50 -3.16 -8.09
C GLY A 298 11.89 -2.78 -8.58
N ILE A 299 12.29 -1.50 -8.53
CA ILE A 299 13.67 -1.06 -8.76
C ILE A 299 14.39 -1.02 -7.41
N ASP A 300 15.50 -1.76 -7.29
CA ASP A 300 16.24 -1.87 -6.04
C ASP A 300 16.83 -0.53 -5.60
N LYS A 301 16.28 0.04 -4.52
CA LYS A 301 16.77 1.27 -3.90
C LYS A 301 18.24 1.21 -3.50
N PHE A 302 18.75 0.01 -3.17
CA PHE A 302 20.14 -0.15 -2.77
C PHE A 302 21.12 -0.06 -3.94
N SER A 303 20.67 -0.21 -5.18
CA SER A 303 21.49 0.05 -6.37
C SER A 303 22.02 1.48 -6.41
N LEU A 304 21.28 2.44 -5.80
CA LEU A 304 21.68 3.84 -5.72
C LEU A 304 22.88 4.10 -4.80
N LEU A 305 23.24 3.16 -3.91
CA LEU A 305 24.43 3.22 -3.07
C LEU A 305 25.70 2.83 -3.84
N GLY A 306 25.54 2.17 -4.98
CA GLY A 306 26.61 1.69 -5.83
C GLY A 306 27.14 2.76 -6.80
N SER A 307 27.84 2.28 -7.84
CA SER A 307 28.31 3.12 -8.94
C SER A 307 27.19 3.44 -9.94
N LYS A 308 27.44 4.39 -10.85
CA LYS A 308 26.53 4.67 -11.96
C LYS A 308 26.31 3.45 -12.88
N ASP A 309 27.30 2.57 -12.98
CA ASP A 309 27.17 1.31 -13.72
C ASP A 309 26.23 0.33 -13.02
N ASP A 310 26.23 0.28 -11.68
CA ASP A 310 25.31 -0.56 -10.93
C ASP A 310 23.87 -0.06 -11.08
N ILE A 311 23.66 1.26 -11.01
CA ILE A 311 22.36 1.89 -11.28
C ILE A 311 21.88 1.56 -12.70
N ARG A 312 22.76 1.68 -13.68
CA ARG A 312 22.44 1.36 -15.10
C ARG A 312 22.04 -0.10 -15.27
N LYS A 313 22.81 -1.04 -14.72
CA LYS A 313 22.53 -2.48 -14.81
C LYS A 313 21.19 -2.83 -14.16
N GLU A 314 20.89 -2.25 -13.01
CA GLU A 314 19.59 -2.44 -12.35
C GLU A 314 18.45 -1.96 -13.25
N LEU A 315 18.55 -0.74 -13.79
CA LEU A 315 17.52 -0.20 -14.67
C LEU A 315 17.37 -1.02 -15.96
N GLU A 316 18.49 -1.42 -16.62
CA GLU A 316 18.47 -2.25 -17.82
C GLU A 316 17.84 -3.63 -17.57
N TYR A 317 18.04 -4.19 -16.37
CA TYR A 317 17.41 -5.44 -15.98
C TYR A 317 15.89 -5.27 -15.73
N ARG A 318 15.48 -4.24 -14.97
CA ARG A 318 14.06 -4.02 -14.62
C ARG A 318 13.23 -3.50 -15.77
N ILE A 319 13.81 -2.66 -16.64
CA ILE A 319 13.14 -2.00 -17.75
C ILE A 319 13.52 -2.72 -19.06
N ASN A 320 12.74 -3.72 -19.39
CA ASN A 320 12.98 -4.55 -20.58
C ASN A 320 11.67 -4.85 -21.34
N SER A 321 11.74 -5.63 -22.41
CA SER A 321 10.59 -5.94 -23.26
C SER A 321 9.44 -6.70 -22.55
N LEU A 322 9.69 -7.31 -21.38
CA LEU A 322 8.66 -8.01 -20.61
C LEU A 322 7.90 -7.06 -19.67
N THR A 323 8.60 -6.07 -19.12
CA THR A 323 8.04 -5.15 -18.12
C THR A 323 7.49 -3.86 -18.74
N LYS A 324 7.93 -3.51 -19.96
CA LYS A 324 7.36 -2.41 -20.76
C LYS A 324 6.11 -2.84 -21.51
N GLY A 325 5.32 -1.88 -21.96
CA GLY A 325 4.09 -2.11 -22.72
C GLY A 325 2.82 -2.07 -21.87
N GLY A 326 2.91 -1.48 -20.69
CA GLY A 326 1.81 -1.36 -19.73
C GLY A 326 1.87 -2.38 -18.59
N GLY A 327 1.02 -2.15 -17.60
CA GLY A 327 0.92 -2.99 -16.41
C GLY A 327 2.10 -2.91 -15.45
N THR A 328 3.06 -1.99 -15.67
CA THR A 328 4.18 -1.75 -14.76
C THR A 328 4.35 -0.24 -14.52
N ILE A 329 4.25 0.18 -13.29
CA ILE A 329 4.57 1.55 -12.85
C ILE A 329 5.96 1.50 -12.22
N PHE A 330 6.97 1.97 -12.94
CA PHE A 330 8.34 1.93 -12.49
C PHE A 330 8.61 2.93 -11.36
N ALA A 331 9.20 2.45 -10.27
CA ALA A 331 9.61 3.25 -9.13
C ALA A 331 10.67 2.50 -8.32
N LEU A 332 11.35 3.20 -7.41
CA LEU A 332 12.09 2.51 -6.36
C LEU A 332 11.13 1.67 -5.51
N ASP A 333 11.62 0.55 -5.04
CA ASP A 333 10.86 -0.39 -4.22
C ASP A 333 10.48 0.16 -2.85
N HIS A 334 11.21 1.15 -2.33
CA HIS A 334 10.92 1.77 -1.04
C HIS A 334 11.66 3.12 -0.91
N ARG A 335 11.66 3.72 0.30
CA ARG A 335 12.33 5.00 0.58
C ARG A 335 13.78 4.99 0.12
N ILE A 336 14.23 6.12 -0.39
CA ILE A 336 15.62 6.34 -0.78
C ILE A 336 16.48 6.24 0.49
N PRO A 337 17.42 5.27 0.57
CA PRO A 337 18.14 4.98 1.80
C PRO A 337 19.23 6.03 2.10
N ASN A 338 19.52 6.17 3.39
CA ASN A 338 20.65 6.98 3.84
C ASN A 338 21.97 6.49 3.20
N GLY A 339 22.84 7.43 2.85
CA GLY A 339 24.11 7.16 2.15
C GLY A 339 24.02 7.27 0.63
N VAL A 340 22.83 7.35 0.05
CA VAL A 340 22.70 7.65 -1.40
C VAL A 340 23.18 9.07 -1.65
N HIS A 341 24.19 9.21 -2.53
CA HIS A 341 24.68 10.52 -2.95
C HIS A 341 23.68 11.18 -3.91
N ILE A 342 23.45 12.49 -3.77
CA ILE A 342 22.49 13.22 -4.63
C ILE A 342 22.82 13.07 -6.13
N ASP A 343 24.10 12.98 -6.52
CA ASP A 343 24.48 12.78 -7.92
C ASP A 343 24.09 11.39 -8.48
N ASN A 344 24.01 10.37 -7.62
CA ASN A 344 23.49 9.07 -8.01
C ASN A 344 21.99 9.13 -8.25
N TYR A 345 21.25 9.85 -7.38
CA TYR A 345 19.83 10.04 -7.57
C TYR A 345 19.51 10.90 -8.80
N ARG A 346 20.28 11.97 -9.05
CA ARG A 346 20.22 12.76 -10.31
C ARG A 346 20.43 11.89 -11.53
N TYR A 347 21.44 11.02 -11.46
CA TYR A 347 21.74 10.07 -12.55
C TYR A 347 20.61 9.08 -12.77
N TYR A 348 20.08 8.47 -11.69
CA TYR A 348 18.92 7.58 -11.74
C TYR A 348 17.72 8.25 -12.41
N ALA A 349 17.32 9.42 -11.90
CA ALA A 349 16.16 10.16 -12.41
C ALA A 349 16.31 10.56 -13.89
N LYS A 350 17.52 10.88 -14.33
CA LYS A 350 17.82 11.16 -15.74
C LYS A 350 17.74 9.89 -16.58
N LEU A 351 18.42 8.82 -16.16
CA LEU A 351 18.53 7.59 -16.93
C LEU A 351 17.18 6.88 -17.10
N ILE A 352 16.36 6.82 -16.05
CA ILE A 352 15.03 6.20 -16.16
C ILE A 352 14.14 6.94 -17.17
N LYS A 353 14.23 8.25 -17.24
CA LYS A 353 13.53 9.05 -18.26
C LYS A 353 13.98 8.71 -19.67
N GLU A 354 15.31 8.60 -19.88
CA GLU A 354 15.89 8.25 -21.19
C GLU A 354 15.47 6.84 -21.66
N MET A 355 15.26 5.90 -20.72
CA MET A 355 14.88 4.52 -21.05
C MET A 355 13.38 4.34 -21.30
N LEU A 356 12.54 5.20 -20.72
CA LEU A 356 11.07 5.09 -20.78
C LEU A 356 10.41 6.08 -21.73
N ARG A 357 11.14 7.09 -22.18
CA ARG A 357 10.68 8.13 -23.11
C ARG A 357 11.41 8.03 -24.42
#